data_3d74541657b2f75725e1a370efe238e7
#
_entry.id   3d74541657b2f75725e1a370efe238e7
#
_cell.length_a   1.000
_cell.length_b   1.000
_cell.length_c   1.000
_cell.angle_alpha   90.00
_cell.angle_beta   90.00
_cell.angle_gamma   90.00
#
_symmetry.space_group_name_H-M   'P 1'
#
loop_
_entity.id
_entity.type
_entity.pdbx_description
1 polymer ?
#
loop_
_entity_poly.entity_id
_entity_poly.type
_entity_poly.pdbx_seq_one_letter_code
_entity_poly.pdbx_strand_id
1 'polypeptide(L)'
;MGRRGYPPEFRRKVLDLVEAGRPIAEVAQALGISAQSIYTWRRQDRIDRGLLPGLSSPEKEELAAARRRIAQLETELAVTRRAAELLKEQAPPFDGSRPSK
;
A
#
# COMPACT_ATOMS: atom_id res chain seq x y z
N MET A 1 -9.95 8.65 -13.40
CA MET A 1 -9.80 8.28 -13.39
C MET A 1 -9.31 7.35 -13.37
N GLY A 2 -9.17 6.99 -13.47
CA GLY A 2 -8.82 6.14 -13.39
C GLY A 2 -7.95 5.48 -13.47
N ARG A 3 -7.53 5.33 -13.31
CA ARG A 3 -6.70 4.78 -13.34
C ARG A 3 -6.52 3.90 -12.74
N ARG A 4 -6.92 3.65 -12.42
CA ARG A 4 -6.59 2.87 -11.74
C ARG A 4 -6.60 1.62 -12.05
N GLY A 5 -6.72 0.94 -11.59
CA GLY A 5 -6.50 -0.41 -11.87
C GLY A 5 -7.69 -1.08 -12.49
N TYR A 6 -7.45 -2.15 -13.14
CA TYR A 6 -8.52 -2.94 -13.72
C TYR A 6 -9.00 -3.95 -12.68
N PRO A 7 -10.28 -4.36 -12.76
CA PRO A 7 -10.80 -5.36 -11.83
C PRO A 7 -10.04 -6.69 -11.95
N PRO A 8 -9.97 -7.44 -10.86
CA PRO A 8 -9.28 -8.73 -10.92
C PRO A 8 -9.84 -9.69 -11.96
N GLU A 9 -11.14 -9.67 -12.18
CA GLU A 9 -11.74 -10.55 -13.19
C GLU A 9 -11.26 -10.21 -14.57
N PHE A 10 -11.12 -8.92 -14.85
CA PHE A 10 -10.62 -8.50 -16.15
C PHE A 10 -9.17 -8.94 -16.34
N ARG A 11 -8.36 -8.73 -15.32
CA ARG A 11 -6.96 -9.14 -15.41
C ARG A 11 -6.84 -10.64 -15.59
N ARG A 12 -7.70 -11.42 -14.90
CA ARG A 12 -7.68 -12.86 -15.04
C ARG A 12 -7.98 -13.28 -16.47
N LYS A 13 -8.96 -12.62 -17.08
CA LYS A 13 -9.31 -12.95 -18.45
C LYS A 13 -8.19 -12.63 -19.43
N VAL A 14 -7.53 -11.50 -19.20
CA VAL A 14 -6.40 -11.11 -20.03
C VAL A 14 -5.29 -12.15 -19.94
N LEU A 15 -4.97 -12.57 -18.71
CA LEU A 15 -3.94 -13.57 -18.52
C LEU A 15 -4.32 -14.92 -19.11
N ASP A 16 -5.60 -15.28 -19.06
CA ASP A 16 -6.04 -16.52 -19.66
C ASP A 16 -5.84 -16.50 -21.17
N LEU A 17 -6.10 -15.35 -21.79
CA LEU A 17 -5.87 -15.24 -23.24
C LEU A 17 -4.39 -15.42 -23.58
N VAL A 18 -3.52 -14.82 -22.77
CA VAL A 18 -2.10 -14.92 -23.01
C VAL A 18 -1.63 -16.35 -22.79
N GLU A 19 -2.14 -17.01 -21.76
CA GLU A 19 -1.77 -18.39 -21.49
C GLU A 19 -2.29 -19.34 -22.54
N ALA A 20 -3.38 -18.96 -23.21
CA ALA A 20 -3.92 -19.76 -24.31
C ALA A 20 -3.09 -19.63 -25.58
N GLY A 21 -2.05 -18.80 -25.56
CA GLY A 21 -1.14 -18.69 -26.67
C GLY A 21 -1.25 -17.40 -27.47
N ARG A 22 -2.10 -16.47 -27.05
CA ARG A 22 -2.22 -15.20 -27.76
C ARG A 22 -1.02 -14.33 -27.45
N PRO A 23 -0.43 -13.67 -28.46
CA PRO A 23 0.68 -12.75 -28.20
C PRO A 23 0.23 -11.58 -27.34
N ILE A 24 1.09 -11.18 -26.43
CA ILE A 24 0.77 -10.09 -25.52
C ILE A 24 0.49 -8.81 -26.29
N ALA A 25 1.28 -8.52 -27.31
CA ALA A 25 1.08 -7.29 -28.09
C ALA A 25 -0.27 -7.26 -28.74
N GLU A 26 -0.71 -8.41 -29.25
CA GLU A 26 -2.01 -8.51 -29.89
C GLU A 26 -3.14 -8.28 -28.89
N VAL A 27 -3.03 -8.91 -27.73
CA VAL A 27 -4.05 -8.77 -26.69
C VAL A 27 -4.12 -7.33 -26.21
N ALA A 28 -2.94 -6.72 -26.00
CA ALA A 28 -2.88 -5.34 -25.54
C ALA A 28 -3.58 -4.42 -26.54
N GLN A 29 -3.28 -4.60 -27.81
CA GLN A 29 -3.86 -3.74 -28.84
C GLN A 29 -5.37 -3.94 -28.93
N ALA A 30 -5.81 -5.18 -28.89
CA ALA A 30 -7.22 -5.48 -29.03
C ALA A 30 -8.05 -4.91 -27.89
N LEU A 31 -7.48 -4.88 -26.68
CA LEU A 31 -8.20 -4.44 -25.50
C LEU A 31 -7.90 -3.00 -25.12
N GLY A 32 -7.01 -2.34 -25.84
CA GLY A 32 -6.70 -0.94 -25.56
C GLY A 32 -5.95 -0.72 -24.27
N ILE A 33 -5.14 -1.70 -23.87
CA ILE A 33 -4.33 -1.58 -22.66
C ILE A 33 -2.85 -1.68 -23.03
N SER A 34 -1.98 -1.29 -22.13
CA SER A 34 -0.57 -1.33 -22.43
C SER A 34 -0.03 -2.75 -22.28
N ALA A 35 0.92 -3.10 -23.13
CA ALA A 35 1.59 -4.38 -23.01
C ALA A 35 2.31 -4.50 -21.68
N GLN A 36 2.83 -3.38 -21.18
CA GLN A 36 3.52 -3.37 -19.91
C GLN A 36 2.60 -3.81 -18.77
N SER A 37 1.34 -3.37 -18.81
CA SER A 37 0.38 -3.82 -17.81
C SER A 37 0.25 -5.33 -17.81
N ILE A 38 0.16 -5.91 -19.00
CA ILE A 38 0.01 -7.37 -19.11
C ILE A 38 1.25 -8.08 -18.58
N TYR A 39 2.43 -7.57 -18.92
CA TYR A 39 3.67 -8.16 -18.39
C TYR A 39 3.71 -8.08 -16.88
N THR A 40 3.30 -6.97 -16.33
CA THR A 40 3.27 -6.79 -14.88
C THR A 40 2.31 -7.77 -14.21
N TRP A 41 1.10 -7.89 -14.77
CA TRP A 41 0.10 -8.83 -14.23
C TRP A 41 0.58 -10.26 -14.33
N ARG A 42 1.19 -10.61 -15.45
CA ARG A 42 1.69 -11.97 -15.65
C ARG A 42 2.78 -12.30 -14.66
N ARG A 43 3.69 -11.37 -14.44
CA ARG A 43 4.76 -11.58 -13.47
C ARG A 43 4.19 -11.78 -12.07
N GLN A 44 3.25 -10.93 -11.66
CA GLN A 44 2.65 -11.04 -10.35
C GLN A 44 1.89 -12.36 -10.21
N ASP A 45 1.20 -12.76 -11.26
CA ASP A 45 0.49 -14.03 -11.24
C ASP A 45 1.45 -15.19 -11.02
N ARG A 46 2.59 -15.15 -11.66
CA ARG A 46 3.59 -16.20 -11.49
C ARG A 46 4.17 -16.19 -10.07
N ILE A 47 4.37 -15.02 -9.51
CA ILE A 47 4.83 -14.92 -8.14
C ILE A 47 3.78 -15.52 -7.20
N ASP A 48 2.52 -15.17 -7.42
CA ASP A 48 1.44 -15.66 -6.57
C ASP A 48 1.30 -17.18 -6.66
N ARG A 49 1.64 -17.76 -7.79
CA ARG A 49 1.62 -19.21 -7.95
C ARG A 49 2.88 -19.89 -7.45
N GLY A 50 3.85 -19.11 -6.97
CA GLY A 50 5.10 -19.69 -6.48
C GLY A 50 6.07 -20.04 -7.57
N LEU A 51 5.88 -19.57 -8.79
CA LEU A 51 6.76 -19.87 -9.91
C LEU A 51 7.92 -18.91 -10.03
N LEU A 52 7.82 -17.75 -9.40
CA LEU A 52 8.88 -16.76 -9.38
C LEU A 52 9.04 -16.24 -7.96
N PRO A 53 10.26 -15.86 -7.56
CA PRO A 53 10.44 -15.24 -6.26
C PRO A 53 9.85 -13.83 -6.23
N GLY A 54 9.39 -13.43 -5.07
CA GLY A 54 8.83 -12.10 -4.89
C GLY A 54 7.72 -12.13 -3.88
N LEU A 55 7.18 -10.95 -3.57
CA LEU A 55 6.07 -10.85 -2.65
C LEU A 55 4.78 -11.20 -3.37
N SER A 56 4.02 -12.10 -2.79
CA SER A 56 2.69 -12.41 -3.32
C SER A 56 1.77 -11.22 -3.10
N SER A 57 0.62 -11.23 -3.78
CA SER A 57 -0.35 -10.16 -3.62
C SER A 57 -0.82 -10.02 -2.17
N PRO A 58 -1.18 -11.11 -1.47
CA PRO A 58 -1.52 -10.98 -0.06
C PRO A 58 -0.40 -10.42 0.79
N GLU A 59 0.84 -10.83 0.50
CA GLU A 59 1.99 -10.31 1.25
C GLU A 59 2.17 -8.82 1.03
N LYS A 60 1.96 -8.37 -0.20
CA LYS A 60 2.04 -6.94 -0.50
C LYS A 60 0.98 -6.16 0.26
N GLU A 61 -0.22 -6.71 0.35
CA GLU A 61 -1.28 -6.06 1.10
C GLU A 61 -0.96 -6.00 2.58
N GLU A 62 -0.40 -7.08 3.13
CA GLU A 62 0.01 -7.08 4.51
C GLU A 62 1.07 -6.03 4.78
N LEU A 63 2.04 -5.94 3.87
CA LEU A 63 3.09 -4.95 4.03
C LEU A 63 2.54 -3.54 3.97
N ALA A 64 1.65 -3.28 3.02
CA ALA A 64 1.04 -1.95 2.90
C ALA A 64 0.25 -1.61 4.15
N ALA A 65 -0.50 -2.58 4.68
CA ALA A 65 -1.27 -2.34 5.89
C ALA A 65 -0.36 -2.06 7.08
N ALA A 66 0.74 -2.81 7.17
CA ALA A 66 1.70 -2.60 8.25
C ALA A 66 2.31 -1.22 8.17
N ARG A 67 2.65 -0.79 6.96
CA ARG A 67 3.24 0.54 6.77
C ARG A 67 2.25 1.64 7.15
N ARG A 68 0.97 1.46 6.78
CA ARG A 68 -0.04 2.44 7.17
C ARG A 68 -0.19 2.48 8.68
N ARG A 69 -0.14 1.33 9.33
CA ARG A 69 -0.25 1.28 10.79
C ARG A 69 0.92 1.96 11.46
N ILE A 70 2.13 1.74 10.93
CA ILE A 70 3.31 2.40 11.47
C ILE A 70 3.19 3.92 11.33
N ALA A 71 2.78 4.39 10.15
CA ALA A 71 2.62 5.83 9.93
C ALA A 71 1.59 6.41 10.90
N GLN A 72 0.50 5.68 11.12
CA GLN A 72 -0.53 6.13 12.04
C GLN A 72 0.01 6.23 13.46
N LEU A 73 0.74 5.20 13.88
CA LEU A 73 1.30 5.21 15.23
C LEU A 73 2.33 6.32 15.40
N GLU A 74 3.13 6.57 14.36
CA GLU A 74 4.10 7.66 14.41
C GLU A 74 3.40 9.00 14.55
N THR A 75 2.30 9.18 13.83
CA THR A 75 1.53 10.40 13.94
C THR A 75 0.94 10.56 15.34
N GLU A 76 0.38 9.49 15.87
CA GLU A 76 -0.18 9.53 17.22
C GLU A 76 0.88 9.86 18.25
N LEU A 77 2.06 9.28 18.09
CA LEU A 77 3.15 9.57 19.01
C LEU A 77 3.58 11.02 18.90
N ALA A 78 3.69 11.54 17.70
CA ALA A 78 4.09 12.94 17.51
C ALA A 78 3.07 13.88 18.14
N VAL A 79 1.78 13.59 17.95
CA VAL A 79 0.73 14.41 18.54
C VAL A 79 0.81 14.36 20.06
N THR A 80 1.01 13.15 20.60
CA THR A 80 1.09 13.00 22.05
C THR A 80 2.27 13.77 22.62
N ARG A 81 3.42 13.69 21.95
CA ARG A 81 4.60 14.41 22.40
C ARG A 81 4.38 15.92 22.35
N ARG A 82 3.76 16.39 21.26
CA ARG A 82 3.51 17.83 21.17
C ARG A 82 2.53 18.30 22.22
N ALA A 83 1.51 17.50 22.49
CA ALA A 83 0.57 17.83 23.54
C ALA A 83 1.25 17.91 24.90
N ALA A 84 2.14 16.97 25.18
CA ALA A 84 2.88 16.98 26.44
C ALA A 84 3.75 18.21 26.55
N GLU A 85 4.41 18.59 25.46
CA GLU A 85 5.23 19.80 25.45
C GLU A 85 4.41 21.04 25.73
N LEU A 86 3.25 21.12 25.09
CA LEU A 86 2.39 22.28 25.28
C LEU A 86 1.88 22.37 26.70
N LEU A 87 1.51 21.24 27.28
CA LEU A 87 1.08 21.25 28.67
C LEU A 87 2.20 21.71 29.59
N LYS A 88 3.38 21.25 29.29
CA LYS A 88 4.55 21.66 30.12
C LYS A 88 4.79 23.15 30.02
N GLU A 89 4.66 23.69 28.80
CA GLU A 89 4.87 25.12 28.60
C GLU A 89 3.81 25.96 29.27
N GLN A 90 2.58 25.49 29.28
CA GLN A 90 1.46 26.27 29.81
C GLN A 90 1.25 26.09 31.28
N ALA A 91 1.84 25.06 31.84
CA ALA A 91 1.72 24.86 33.27
C ALA A 91 2.40 26.00 34.00
N PRO A 92 1.79 26.47 35.09
CA PRO A 92 2.51 27.48 35.88
C PRO A 92 3.83 26.89 36.34
N PRO A 93 4.84 27.71 36.43
CA PRO A 93 6.08 27.16 36.90
C PRO A 93 5.86 26.58 38.27
N PHE A 94 6.27 25.37 38.41
CA PHE A 94 6.16 24.76 39.70
C PHE A 94 7.20 25.39 40.58
N ASP A 95 6.74 25.95 41.63
CA ASP A 95 7.72 26.44 42.53
C ASP A 95 7.43 25.78 43.79
N GLY A 96 7.82 24.77 44.03
CA GLY A 96 7.66 24.02 45.21
C GLY A 96 7.05 24.71 46.38
N SER A 97 6.82 25.92 46.23
CA SER A 97 6.23 26.63 47.27
C SER A 97 4.78 26.73 47.18
N ARG A 98 4.21 26.37 46.42
CA ARG A 98 2.99 26.51 46.26
C ARG A 98 2.28 25.95 47.02
N PRO A 99 1.96 26.12 47.75
CA PRO A 99 1.62 25.61 48.55
C PRO A 99 0.60 25.63 48.82
N SER A 100 0.46 25.76 49.12
CA SER A 100 -0.16 25.79 49.32
C SER A 100 -0.83 26.13 49.51
N LYS A 101 -1.01 26.27 49.67
CA LYS A 101 -1.61 26.60 49.94
C LYS A 101 -2.09 26.42 49.96
#